data_5c140d97c9d4962007b131c13089b8e0
#
_entry.id   5c140d97c9d4962007b131c13089b8e0
#
_cell.length_a   1.000
_cell.length_b   1.000
_cell.length_c   1.000
_cell.angle_alpha   90.00
_cell.angle_beta   90.00
_cell.angle_gamma   90.00
#
_symmetry.space_group_name_H-M   'P 1'
#
loop_
_entity.id
_entity.type
_entity.pdbx_description
1 polymer ?
#
loop_
_entity_poly.entity_id
_entity_poly.type
_entity_poly.pdbx_seq_one_letter_code
_entity_poly.pdbx_strand_id
1 'polypeptide(L)'
;EAEKLRLKAEAKVVIATQYAEMLRHFGGLPIVDRAISAEDGLGMPARGTLQETVDFIVKLLDEAISCKELPWHIDEEESDNWSGRLTRASAMGLKVRVRLFAASPLFNSDAPYYGGEASEKLMTWFGGYDQKRWEDAVKAGEEFFNELKKEGFYDLVTEGEPRMAFRDAYYTRGTTESLISVRRHYKTGSIGGIMQGARWGSWGVTKEYFDMFPMADGTDFD
;
A
#
# COMPACT_ATOMS: atom_id res chain seq x y z
N GLU A 1 -7.29 13.55 -24.60
CA GLU A 1 -8.25 12.66 -23.89
C GLU A 1 -7.51 11.52 -23.15
N ALA A 2 -6.49 10.90 -23.74
CA ALA A 2 -5.71 9.83 -23.11
C ALA A 2 -5.08 10.27 -21.79
N GLU A 3 -4.41 11.43 -21.74
CA GLU A 3 -3.82 11.95 -20.49
C GLU A 3 -4.86 12.22 -19.40
N LYS A 4 -6.06 12.66 -19.78
CA LYS A 4 -7.16 12.84 -18.82
C LYS A 4 -7.61 11.50 -18.21
N LEU A 5 -7.65 10.43 -19.01
CA LEU A 5 -7.99 9.08 -18.51
C LEU A 5 -6.89 8.55 -17.59
N ARG A 6 -5.63 8.72 -17.98
CA ARG A 6 -4.46 8.39 -17.15
C ARG A 6 -4.51 9.12 -15.80
N LEU A 7 -4.70 10.45 -15.79
CA LEU A 7 -4.79 11.23 -14.56
C LEU A 7 -5.95 10.80 -13.64
N LYS A 8 -7.09 10.43 -14.23
CA LYS A 8 -8.21 9.89 -13.45
C LYS A 8 -7.86 8.55 -12.81
N ALA A 9 -7.18 7.66 -13.54
CA ALA A 9 -6.74 6.39 -13.00
C ALA A 9 -5.71 6.59 -11.87
N GLU A 10 -4.71 7.45 -12.06
CA GLU A 10 -3.74 7.79 -11.04
C GLU A 10 -4.40 8.40 -9.79
N ALA A 11 -5.36 9.29 -9.96
CA ALA A 11 -6.10 9.87 -8.83
C ALA A 11 -6.84 8.81 -8.01
N LYS A 12 -7.42 7.79 -8.67
CA LYS A 12 -8.04 6.65 -7.98
C LYS A 12 -7.04 5.84 -7.17
N VAL A 13 -5.84 5.62 -7.70
CA VAL A 13 -4.77 4.92 -6.97
C VAL A 13 -4.30 5.77 -5.77
N VAL A 14 -4.20 7.10 -5.90
CA VAL A 14 -3.88 7.99 -4.77
C VAL A 14 -4.95 7.89 -3.68
N ILE A 15 -6.23 7.98 -4.03
CA ILE A 15 -7.33 7.85 -3.08
C ILE A 15 -7.28 6.47 -2.41
N ALA A 16 -7.13 5.41 -3.19
CA ALA A 16 -7.03 4.04 -2.67
C ALA A 16 -5.85 3.88 -1.70
N THR A 17 -4.69 4.50 -1.99
CA THR A 17 -3.52 4.49 -1.11
C THR A 17 -3.82 5.16 0.23
N GLN A 18 -4.47 6.32 0.22
CA GLN A 18 -4.84 7.03 1.46
C GLN A 18 -5.85 6.23 2.28
N TYR A 19 -6.87 5.65 1.64
CA TYR A 19 -7.82 4.78 2.31
C TYR A 19 -7.15 3.52 2.87
N ALA A 20 -6.21 2.91 2.16
CA ALA A 20 -5.46 1.76 2.63
C ALA A 20 -4.60 2.08 3.87
N GLU A 21 -3.96 3.26 3.90
CA GLU A 21 -3.22 3.70 5.09
C GLU A 21 -4.16 3.97 6.28
N MET A 22 -5.28 4.65 6.05
CA MET A 22 -6.27 4.88 7.12
C MET A 22 -6.92 3.57 7.60
N LEU A 23 -7.19 2.62 6.70
CA LEU A 23 -7.71 1.30 7.04
C LEU A 23 -6.83 0.58 8.08
N ARG A 24 -5.51 0.68 7.94
CA ARG A 24 -4.55 0.04 8.86
C ARG A 24 -4.67 0.56 10.29
N HIS A 25 -5.08 1.80 10.47
CA HIS A 25 -5.17 2.46 11.77
C HIS A 25 -6.59 2.48 12.36
N PHE A 26 -7.60 2.54 11.51
CA PHE A 26 -8.97 2.81 11.96
C PHE A 26 -9.97 1.72 11.61
N GLY A 27 -9.63 0.81 10.70
CA GLY A 27 -10.60 -0.17 10.17
C GLY A 27 -11.58 0.50 9.19
N GLY A 28 -12.88 0.31 9.40
CA GLY A 28 -13.92 0.92 8.57
C GLY A 28 -13.87 2.45 8.61
N LEU A 29 -14.16 3.10 7.50
CA LEU A 29 -14.01 4.54 7.27
C LEU A 29 -15.27 5.16 6.67
N PRO A 30 -15.50 6.46 6.84
CA PRO A 30 -16.47 7.17 6.01
C PRO A 30 -16.06 7.12 4.54
N ILE A 31 -16.97 6.70 3.66
CA ILE A 31 -16.71 6.66 2.22
C ILE A 31 -17.07 8.01 1.61
N VAL A 32 -16.05 8.69 1.07
CA VAL A 32 -16.20 9.98 0.38
C VAL A 32 -15.88 9.74 -1.09
N ASP A 33 -16.90 9.53 -1.89
CA ASP A 33 -16.81 9.20 -3.33
C ASP A 33 -17.07 10.40 -4.25
N ARG A 34 -17.41 11.55 -3.68
CA ARG A 34 -17.67 12.80 -4.38
C ARG A 34 -17.15 14.01 -3.62
N ALA A 35 -16.99 15.12 -4.32
CA ALA A 35 -16.73 16.39 -3.67
C ALA A 35 -17.90 16.80 -2.77
N ILE A 36 -17.59 17.21 -1.55
CA ILE A 36 -18.58 17.75 -0.60
C ILE A 36 -18.68 19.25 -0.87
N SER A 37 -19.89 19.74 -1.19
CA SER A 37 -20.13 21.16 -1.37
C SER A 37 -20.47 21.84 -0.03
N ALA A 38 -20.31 23.15 0.04
CA ALA A 38 -20.73 23.93 1.21
C ALA A 38 -22.24 23.86 1.42
N GLU A 39 -23.01 23.56 0.37
CA GLU A 39 -24.46 23.40 0.40
C GLU A 39 -24.93 22.07 1.02
N ASP A 40 -24.05 21.03 0.98
CA ASP A 40 -24.32 19.74 1.62
C ASP A 40 -24.34 19.83 3.17
N GLY A 41 -23.99 20.98 3.73
CA GLY A 41 -23.86 21.20 5.16
C GLY A 41 -22.65 20.43 5.74
N LEU A 42 -22.61 20.25 7.06
CA LEU A 42 -21.59 19.45 7.73
C LEU A 42 -21.89 17.92 7.67
N GLY A 43 -22.71 17.50 6.71
CA GLY A 43 -23.12 16.09 6.53
C GLY A 43 -21.99 15.21 6.03
N MET A 44 -20.93 15.03 6.83
CA MET A 44 -19.93 13.97 6.57
C MET A 44 -20.64 12.61 6.61
N PRO A 45 -20.32 11.70 5.66
CA PRO A 45 -20.86 10.36 5.70
C PRO A 45 -20.48 9.67 7.01
N ALA A 46 -21.40 8.86 7.54
CA ALA A 46 -21.12 8.05 8.72
C ALA A 46 -19.96 7.07 8.44
N ARG A 47 -19.29 6.66 9.51
CA ARG A 47 -18.26 5.63 9.43
C ARG A 47 -18.88 4.33 8.92
N GLY A 48 -18.35 3.80 7.83
CA GLY A 48 -18.74 2.52 7.25
C GLY A 48 -18.12 1.32 7.95
N THR A 49 -18.54 0.14 7.53
CA THR A 49 -17.96 -1.13 7.95
C THR A 49 -16.57 -1.33 7.37
N LEU A 50 -15.82 -2.28 7.93
CA LEU A 50 -14.55 -2.73 7.38
C LEU A 50 -14.71 -3.26 5.95
N GLN A 51 -15.77 -4.04 5.70
CA GLN A 51 -16.04 -4.61 4.38
C GLN A 51 -16.28 -3.51 3.33
N GLU A 52 -17.15 -2.54 3.62
CA GLU A 52 -17.42 -1.42 2.71
C GLU A 52 -16.14 -0.64 2.37
N THR A 53 -15.25 -0.46 3.36
CA THR A 53 -13.98 0.24 3.15
C THR A 53 -13.04 -0.55 2.23
N VAL A 54 -12.88 -1.85 2.48
CA VAL A 54 -12.05 -2.73 1.63
C VAL A 54 -12.61 -2.79 0.21
N ASP A 55 -13.93 -2.94 0.06
CA ASP A 55 -14.59 -3.00 -1.26
C ASP A 55 -14.43 -1.69 -2.02
N PHE A 56 -14.51 -0.55 -1.35
CA PHE A 56 -14.27 0.75 -1.96
C PHE A 56 -12.83 0.89 -2.46
N ILE A 57 -11.83 0.51 -1.65
CA ILE A 57 -10.42 0.53 -2.05
C ILE A 57 -10.20 -0.35 -3.28
N VAL A 58 -10.68 -1.60 -3.22
CA VAL A 58 -10.50 -2.56 -4.30
C VAL A 58 -11.19 -2.10 -5.58
N LYS A 59 -12.40 -1.56 -5.49
CA LYS A 59 -13.11 -0.98 -6.64
C LYS A 59 -12.30 0.12 -7.32
N LEU A 60 -11.73 1.06 -6.56
CA LEU A 60 -10.90 2.13 -7.13
C LEU A 60 -9.66 1.57 -7.84
N LEU A 61 -9.03 0.54 -7.25
CA LEU A 61 -7.86 -0.10 -7.85
C LEU A 61 -8.23 -0.88 -9.11
N ASP A 62 -9.33 -1.62 -9.12
CA ASP A 62 -9.79 -2.36 -10.30
C ASP A 62 -10.15 -1.42 -11.46
N GLU A 63 -10.79 -0.29 -11.16
CA GLU A 63 -11.07 0.74 -12.14
C GLU A 63 -9.80 1.39 -12.71
N ALA A 64 -8.76 1.58 -11.87
CA ALA A 64 -7.47 2.08 -12.33
C ALA A 64 -6.71 1.03 -13.17
N ILE A 65 -6.67 -0.22 -12.72
CA ILE A 65 -6.02 -1.35 -13.42
C ILE A 65 -6.63 -1.56 -14.80
N SER A 66 -7.94 -1.38 -14.95
CA SER A 66 -8.63 -1.53 -16.24
C SER A 66 -8.42 -0.37 -17.22
N CYS A 67 -7.83 0.74 -16.78
CA CYS A 67 -7.52 1.89 -17.61
C CYS A 67 -6.32 1.59 -18.53
N LYS A 68 -6.55 1.54 -19.83
CA LYS A 68 -5.50 1.23 -20.82
C LYS A 68 -4.41 2.31 -20.89
N GLU A 69 -4.75 3.54 -20.56
CA GLU A 69 -3.86 4.68 -20.56
C GLU A 69 -2.96 4.75 -19.33
N LEU A 70 -3.22 3.93 -18.31
CA LEU A 70 -2.34 3.79 -17.15
C LEU A 70 -1.20 2.83 -17.49
N PRO A 71 0.05 3.30 -17.68
CA PRO A 71 1.15 2.44 -18.11
C PRO A 71 1.52 1.41 -17.05
N TRP A 72 2.13 0.31 -17.49
CA TRP A 72 2.66 -0.72 -16.59
C TRP A 72 3.80 -0.20 -15.73
N HIS A 73 4.75 0.52 -16.32
CA HIS A 73 5.87 1.20 -15.66
C HIS A 73 6.10 2.56 -16.33
N ILE A 74 7.02 3.35 -15.81
CA ILE A 74 7.46 4.60 -16.44
C ILE A 74 8.73 4.31 -17.21
N ASP A 75 8.72 4.55 -18.51
CA ASP A 75 9.85 4.35 -19.39
C ASP A 75 11.02 5.27 -19.01
N GLU A 76 12.24 4.85 -19.31
CA GLU A 76 13.46 5.59 -19.01
C GLU A 76 13.45 6.99 -19.64
N GLU A 77 12.97 7.10 -20.87
CA GLU A 77 12.82 8.37 -21.61
C GLU A 77 11.87 9.36 -20.93
N GLU A 78 10.87 8.85 -20.21
CA GLU A 78 9.91 9.65 -19.45
C GLU A 78 10.35 9.89 -18.01
N SER A 79 11.39 9.21 -17.51
CA SER A 79 11.73 9.14 -16.09
C SER A 79 12.06 10.49 -15.47
N ASP A 80 12.67 11.42 -16.19
CA ASP A 80 13.02 12.74 -15.70
C ASP A 80 11.82 13.57 -15.29
N ASN A 81 10.72 13.49 -16.05
CA ASN A 81 9.51 14.27 -15.82
C ASN A 81 8.44 13.51 -15.03
N TRP A 82 8.35 12.21 -15.22
CA TRP A 82 7.22 11.42 -14.77
C TRP A 82 7.57 10.39 -13.69
N SER A 83 8.83 10.21 -13.39
CA SER A 83 9.26 9.23 -12.40
C SER A 83 8.62 9.52 -11.03
N GLY A 84 8.01 8.50 -10.44
CA GLY A 84 7.21 8.60 -9.21
C GLY A 84 5.71 8.78 -9.43
N ARG A 85 5.25 8.93 -10.69
CA ARG A 85 3.83 8.78 -11.01
C ARG A 85 3.40 7.33 -10.79
N LEU A 86 2.11 7.15 -10.52
CA LEU A 86 1.54 5.83 -10.28
C LEU A 86 1.33 5.08 -11.60
N THR A 87 1.47 3.77 -11.51
CA THR A 87 1.43 2.86 -12.65
C THR A 87 0.40 1.75 -12.44
N ARG A 88 0.10 0.98 -13.46
CA ARG A 88 -0.78 -0.19 -13.34
C ARG A 88 -0.18 -1.23 -12.40
N ALA A 89 1.14 -1.44 -12.45
CA ALA A 89 1.84 -2.33 -11.53
C ALA A 89 1.70 -1.86 -10.06
N SER A 90 1.81 -0.54 -9.80
CA SER A 90 1.62 0.00 -8.46
C SER A 90 0.20 -0.21 -7.93
N ALA A 91 -0.83 -0.07 -8.80
CA ALA A 91 -2.21 -0.33 -8.44
C ALA A 91 -2.46 -1.80 -8.12
N MET A 92 -1.90 -2.72 -8.93
CA MET A 92 -2.00 -4.17 -8.68
C MET A 92 -1.26 -4.59 -7.40
N GLY A 93 -0.05 -4.10 -7.19
CA GLY A 93 0.72 -4.36 -5.96
C GLY A 93 0.00 -3.86 -4.71
N LEU A 94 -0.61 -2.68 -4.77
CA LEU A 94 -1.42 -2.17 -3.67
C LEU A 94 -2.67 -3.04 -3.42
N LYS A 95 -3.34 -3.52 -4.49
CA LYS A 95 -4.49 -4.44 -4.37
C LYS A 95 -4.11 -5.72 -3.65
N VAL A 96 -2.97 -6.33 -4.00
CA VAL A 96 -2.44 -7.53 -3.30
C VAL A 96 -2.25 -7.23 -1.81
N ARG A 97 -1.58 -6.12 -1.50
CA ARG A 97 -1.30 -5.70 -0.12
C ARG A 97 -2.59 -5.48 0.69
N VAL A 98 -3.58 -4.82 0.12
CA VAL A 98 -4.88 -4.58 0.78
C VAL A 98 -5.63 -5.88 1.02
N ARG A 99 -5.69 -6.78 0.01
CA ARG A 99 -6.34 -8.09 0.16
C ARG A 99 -5.66 -8.95 1.20
N LEU A 100 -4.33 -9.02 1.20
CA LEU A 100 -3.56 -9.77 2.18
C LEU A 100 -3.77 -9.24 3.60
N PHE A 101 -3.75 -7.90 3.78
CA PHE A 101 -3.99 -7.28 5.06
C PHE A 101 -5.41 -7.53 5.58
N ALA A 102 -6.42 -7.42 4.71
CA ALA A 102 -7.80 -7.72 5.03
C ALA A 102 -8.03 -9.19 5.39
N ALA A 103 -7.29 -10.12 4.77
CA ALA A 103 -7.37 -11.56 5.08
C ALA A 103 -6.67 -11.94 6.40
N SER A 104 -5.85 -11.04 6.96
CA SER A 104 -5.06 -11.33 8.17
C SER A 104 -5.95 -11.64 9.39
N PRO A 105 -5.44 -12.42 10.37
CA PRO A 105 -6.20 -12.78 11.58
C PRO A 105 -6.69 -11.58 12.41
N LEU A 106 -6.10 -10.39 12.23
CA LEU A 106 -6.56 -9.17 12.89
C LEU A 106 -8.02 -8.84 12.55
N PHE A 107 -8.41 -9.08 11.30
CA PHE A 107 -9.75 -8.74 10.79
C PHE A 107 -10.57 -9.97 10.43
N ASN A 108 -9.94 -11.05 10.01
CA ASN A 108 -10.54 -12.28 9.53
C ASN A 108 -10.34 -13.39 10.56
N SER A 109 -11.12 -13.35 11.62
CA SER A 109 -11.07 -14.25 12.77
C SER A 109 -12.48 -14.59 13.27
N ASP A 110 -12.60 -15.61 14.12
CA ASP A 110 -13.89 -16.04 14.67
C ASP A 110 -14.43 -15.08 15.74
N ALA A 111 -13.58 -14.20 16.27
CA ALA A 111 -13.93 -13.19 17.25
C ALA A 111 -13.15 -11.89 16.99
N PRO A 112 -13.70 -10.72 17.33
CA PRO A 112 -12.98 -9.46 17.20
C PRO A 112 -11.80 -9.40 18.16
N TYR A 113 -10.73 -8.70 17.78
CA TYR A 113 -9.57 -8.49 18.64
C TYR A 113 -9.93 -7.75 19.94
N TYR A 114 -10.84 -6.76 19.83
CA TYR A 114 -11.48 -6.10 20.96
C TYR A 114 -12.99 -6.03 20.77
N GLY A 115 -13.73 -6.35 21.82
CA GLY A 115 -15.18 -6.17 21.87
C GLY A 115 -15.56 -4.69 22.03
N GLY A 116 -16.83 -4.39 21.76
CA GLY A 116 -17.43 -3.06 21.92
C GLY A 116 -18.15 -2.58 20.67
N GLU A 117 -18.71 -1.38 20.73
CA GLU A 117 -19.59 -0.82 19.71
C GLU A 117 -19.00 -0.86 18.28
N ALA A 118 -17.71 -0.58 18.12
CA ALA A 118 -17.07 -0.60 16.82
C ALA A 118 -16.97 -1.99 16.20
N SER A 119 -16.78 -3.03 17.02
CA SER A 119 -16.78 -4.42 16.54
C SER A 119 -18.21 -4.95 16.32
N GLU A 120 -19.15 -4.59 17.17
CA GLU A 120 -20.58 -4.92 16.99
C GLU A 120 -21.14 -4.34 15.69
N LYS A 121 -20.66 -3.15 15.29
CA LYS A 121 -20.99 -2.50 14.01
C LYS A 121 -20.10 -2.92 12.85
N LEU A 122 -19.27 -3.95 13.01
CA LEU A 122 -18.35 -4.48 11.98
C LEU A 122 -17.38 -3.43 11.40
N MET A 123 -17.01 -2.44 12.20
CA MET A 123 -16.08 -1.38 11.78
C MET A 123 -14.60 -1.80 11.93
N THR A 124 -14.32 -2.81 12.77
CA THR A 124 -12.94 -3.22 13.12
C THR A 124 -12.64 -4.69 12.81
N TRP A 125 -13.62 -5.45 12.35
CA TRP A 125 -13.48 -6.83 11.89
C TRP A 125 -14.63 -7.21 10.96
N PHE A 126 -14.57 -8.39 10.33
CA PHE A 126 -15.57 -8.79 9.33
C PHE A 126 -16.78 -9.55 9.89
N GLY A 127 -16.85 -9.80 11.20
CA GLY A 127 -17.95 -10.55 11.81
C GLY A 127 -17.76 -12.07 11.79
N GLY A 128 -16.60 -12.58 11.39
CA GLY A 128 -16.28 -14.00 11.34
C GLY A 128 -15.15 -14.32 10.38
N TYR A 129 -14.57 -15.51 10.56
CA TYR A 129 -13.58 -16.04 9.64
C TYR A 129 -14.21 -16.44 8.31
N ASP A 130 -13.56 -16.09 7.22
CA ASP A 130 -13.93 -16.49 5.86
C ASP A 130 -12.66 -16.77 5.05
N GLN A 131 -12.50 -18.05 4.66
CA GLN A 131 -11.37 -18.50 3.87
C GLN A 131 -11.28 -17.79 2.51
N LYS A 132 -12.42 -17.39 1.97
CA LYS A 132 -12.47 -16.69 0.68
C LYS A 132 -11.61 -15.43 0.65
N ARG A 133 -11.38 -14.76 1.78
CA ARG A 133 -10.50 -13.57 1.84
C ARG A 133 -9.05 -13.91 1.54
N TRP A 134 -8.60 -15.10 1.99
CA TRP A 134 -7.28 -15.61 1.63
C TRP A 134 -7.20 -16.00 0.16
N GLU A 135 -8.23 -16.65 -0.36
CA GLU A 135 -8.33 -17.01 -1.77
C GLU A 135 -8.31 -15.76 -2.67
N ASP A 136 -9.04 -14.69 -2.29
CA ASP A 136 -9.03 -13.41 -2.98
C ASP A 136 -7.65 -12.74 -2.94
N ALA A 137 -6.89 -12.87 -1.84
CA ALA A 137 -5.53 -12.36 -1.73
C ALA A 137 -4.56 -13.14 -2.63
N VAL A 138 -4.64 -14.47 -2.63
CA VAL A 138 -3.85 -15.34 -3.52
C VAL A 138 -4.14 -14.99 -4.98
N LYS A 139 -5.42 -14.90 -5.34
CA LYS A 139 -5.84 -14.55 -6.71
C LYS A 139 -5.29 -13.20 -7.15
N ALA A 140 -5.33 -12.19 -6.30
CA ALA A 140 -4.76 -10.88 -6.60
C ALA A 140 -3.24 -10.96 -6.84
N GLY A 141 -2.53 -11.79 -6.05
CA GLY A 141 -1.11 -12.08 -6.25
C GLY A 141 -0.82 -12.78 -7.57
N GLU A 142 -1.60 -13.80 -7.90
CA GLU A 142 -1.46 -14.53 -9.17
C GLU A 142 -1.72 -13.62 -10.38
N GLU A 143 -2.76 -12.76 -10.31
CA GLU A 143 -3.04 -11.76 -11.34
C GLU A 143 -1.84 -10.81 -11.54
N PHE A 144 -1.24 -10.33 -10.45
CA PHE A 144 -0.04 -9.48 -10.51
C PHE A 144 1.14 -10.21 -11.14
N PHE A 145 1.47 -11.42 -10.68
CA PHE A 145 2.61 -12.18 -11.22
C PHE A 145 2.42 -12.62 -12.67
N ASN A 146 1.19 -12.88 -13.08
CA ASN A 146 0.90 -13.20 -14.48
C ASN A 146 1.10 -11.97 -15.38
N GLU A 147 0.67 -10.79 -14.94
CA GLU A 147 0.90 -9.56 -15.66
C GLU A 147 2.40 -9.18 -15.66
N LEU A 148 3.10 -9.39 -14.54
CA LEU A 148 4.54 -9.20 -14.43
C LEU A 148 5.32 -10.07 -15.44
N LYS A 149 4.95 -11.34 -15.58
CA LYS A 149 5.58 -12.24 -16.59
C LYS A 149 5.36 -11.77 -18.02
N LYS A 150 4.23 -11.14 -18.30
CA LYS A 150 3.86 -10.65 -19.63
C LYS A 150 4.55 -9.33 -19.98
N GLU A 151 4.53 -8.38 -19.07
CA GLU A 151 5.00 -7.01 -19.28
C GLU A 151 6.49 -6.84 -18.94
N GLY A 152 7.03 -7.65 -18.01
CA GLY A 152 8.42 -7.52 -17.53
C GLY A 152 8.66 -6.28 -16.69
N PHE A 153 9.87 -5.75 -16.73
CA PHE A 153 10.43 -4.58 -16.07
C PHE A 153 10.68 -4.75 -14.58
N TYR A 154 9.65 -5.08 -13.78
CA TYR A 154 9.82 -5.22 -12.33
C TYR A 154 10.45 -6.55 -11.97
N ASP A 155 11.45 -6.50 -11.10
CA ASP A 155 12.15 -7.67 -10.55
C ASP A 155 12.90 -7.29 -9.28
N LEU A 156 13.38 -8.26 -8.53
CA LEU A 156 14.21 -8.03 -7.36
C LEU A 156 15.58 -7.51 -7.77
N VAL A 157 16.12 -6.58 -7.01
CA VAL A 157 17.49 -6.10 -7.16
C VAL A 157 18.43 -7.12 -6.51
N THR A 158 19.09 -7.94 -7.32
CA THR A 158 19.95 -9.06 -6.85
C THR A 158 21.41 -8.92 -7.24
N GLU A 159 21.79 -7.87 -7.97
CA GLU A 159 23.14 -7.68 -8.46
C GLU A 159 24.11 -7.27 -7.33
N GLY A 160 25.28 -7.89 -7.32
CA GLY A 160 26.36 -7.60 -6.37
C GLY A 160 26.22 -8.29 -5.02
N GLU A 161 26.89 -7.75 -4.02
CA GLU A 161 26.80 -8.24 -2.65
C GLU A 161 25.38 -8.02 -2.08
N PRO A 162 24.78 -8.99 -1.37
CA PRO A 162 23.39 -8.92 -0.90
C PRO A 162 23.06 -7.62 -0.12
N ARG A 163 24.00 -7.16 0.71
CA ARG A 163 23.84 -5.90 1.45
C ARG A 163 23.75 -4.69 0.53
N MET A 164 24.51 -4.71 -0.57
CA MET A 164 24.50 -3.61 -1.54
C MET A 164 23.24 -3.66 -2.41
N ALA A 165 22.82 -4.84 -2.83
CA ALA A 165 21.59 -5.03 -3.57
C ALA A 165 20.39 -4.54 -2.76
N PHE A 166 20.29 -4.92 -1.47
CA PHE A 166 19.24 -4.42 -0.55
C PHE A 166 19.27 -2.89 -0.41
N ARG A 167 20.46 -2.31 -0.22
CA ARG A 167 20.60 -0.85 -0.18
C ARG A 167 20.12 -0.21 -1.48
N ASP A 168 20.54 -0.73 -2.62
CA ASP A 168 20.28 -0.14 -3.93
C ASP A 168 18.79 -0.25 -4.30
N ALA A 169 18.09 -1.31 -3.87
CA ALA A 169 16.64 -1.42 -4.00
C ALA A 169 15.89 -0.24 -3.36
N TYR A 170 16.40 0.32 -2.25
CA TYR A 170 15.78 1.43 -1.53
C TYR A 170 16.30 2.82 -1.93
N TYR A 171 17.59 2.94 -2.23
CA TYR A 171 18.23 4.25 -2.44
C TYR A 171 18.32 4.67 -3.91
N THR A 172 18.38 3.71 -4.81
CA THR A 172 18.43 4.03 -6.24
C THR A 172 17.03 4.39 -6.75
N ARG A 173 16.94 5.50 -7.46
CA ARG A 173 15.66 5.94 -8.03
C ARG A 173 15.29 5.08 -9.23
N GLY A 174 14.00 4.69 -9.30
CA GLY A 174 13.46 3.94 -10.43
C GLY A 174 13.98 2.52 -10.54
N THR A 175 14.36 1.91 -9.39
CA THR A 175 14.72 0.49 -9.38
C THR A 175 13.55 -0.39 -9.82
N THR A 176 13.87 -1.53 -10.40
CA THR A 176 12.89 -2.55 -10.80
C THR A 176 12.08 -3.10 -9.64
N GLU A 177 12.54 -2.94 -8.40
CA GLU A 177 11.83 -3.41 -7.19
C GLU A 177 10.80 -2.41 -6.66
N SER A 178 10.86 -1.13 -7.07
CA SER A 178 10.02 -0.06 -6.54
C SER A 178 8.71 0.11 -7.31
N LEU A 179 7.61 -0.37 -6.77
CA LEU A 179 6.26 -0.18 -7.34
C LEU A 179 5.65 1.20 -7.02
N ILE A 180 5.87 1.69 -5.80
CA ILE A 180 5.38 2.99 -5.32
C ILE A 180 6.51 3.66 -4.56
N SER A 181 6.90 4.85 -4.98
CA SER A 181 7.92 5.64 -4.29
C SER A 181 7.40 7.01 -3.92
N VAL A 182 7.60 7.40 -2.66
CA VAL A 182 7.29 8.75 -2.18
C VAL A 182 8.57 9.58 -2.26
N ARG A 183 8.58 10.55 -3.17
CA ARG A 183 9.72 11.45 -3.34
C ARG A 183 9.65 12.61 -2.37
N ARG A 184 10.73 12.79 -1.62
CA ARG A 184 10.90 13.94 -0.74
C ARG A 184 12.05 14.80 -1.23
N HIS A 185 11.83 16.10 -1.26
CA HIS A 185 12.89 17.05 -1.56
C HIS A 185 13.73 17.30 -0.32
N TYR A 186 15.07 17.19 -0.44
CA TYR A 186 15.98 17.32 0.71
C TYR A 186 15.92 18.70 1.41
N LYS A 187 15.50 19.76 0.70
CA LYS A 187 15.34 21.11 1.26
C LYS A 187 14.13 21.27 2.19
N THR A 188 13.22 20.31 2.24
CA THR A 188 12.01 20.40 3.08
C THR A 188 12.23 19.98 4.54
N GLY A 189 13.46 19.83 5.00
CA GLY A 189 13.83 19.78 6.42
C GLY A 189 13.50 18.49 7.19
N SER A 190 12.63 17.63 6.66
CA SER A 190 12.15 16.46 7.41
C SER A 190 13.18 15.32 7.52
N ILE A 191 14.10 15.19 6.56
CA ILE A 191 15.12 14.13 6.59
C ILE A 191 16.17 14.41 7.68
N GLY A 192 16.56 15.67 7.86
CA GLY A 192 17.49 16.06 8.91
C GLY A 192 17.01 15.69 10.31
N GLY A 193 15.73 15.93 10.61
CA GLY A 193 15.13 15.57 11.90
C GLY A 193 15.08 14.06 12.16
N ILE A 194 14.75 13.26 11.12
CA ILE A 194 14.75 11.81 11.21
C ILE A 194 16.15 11.27 11.47
N MET A 195 17.15 11.74 10.73
CA MET A 195 18.54 11.31 10.90
C MET A 195 19.11 11.73 12.25
N GLN A 196 18.77 12.92 12.74
CA GLN A 196 19.15 13.38 14.09
C GLN A 196 18.47 12.54 15.17
N GLY A 197 17.19 12.23 15.03
CA GLY A 197 16.46 11.41 15.97
C GLY A 197 17.06 10.00 16.08
N ALA A 198 17.41 9.37 14.97
CA ALA A 198 18.11 8.09 14.96
C ALA A 198 19.52 8.19 15.59
N ARG A 199 20.30 9.24 15.23
CA ARG A 199 21.66 9.47 15.75
C ARG A 199 21.68 9.70 17.27
N TRP A 200 20.67 10.38 17.80
CA TRP A 200 20.59 10.70 19.23
C TRP A 200 19.81 9.66 20.04
N GLY A 201 19.43 8.55 19.43
CA GLY A 201 18.68 7.48 20.10
C GLY A 201 17.23 7.84 20.47
N SER A 202 16.71 8.96 19.94
CA SER A 202 15.30 9.33 20.15
C SER A 202 14.34 8.41 19.38
N TRP A 203 14.82 7.79 18.31
CA TRP A 203 14.11 6.82 17.51
C TRP A 203 14.98 5.59 17.33
N GLY A 204 14.49 4.46 17.78
CA GLY A 204 15.12 3.17 17.63
C GLY A 204 14.16 2.18 16.98
N VAL A 205 14.68 1.07 16.56
CA VAL A 205 13.87 -0.08 16.17
C VAL A 205 13.22 -0.70 17.39
N THR A 206 12.04 -1.31 17.27
CA THR A 206 11.44 -2.07 18.36
C THR A 206 12.28 -3.32 18.65
N LYS A 207 12.15 -3.85 19.87
CA LYS A 207 12.85 -5.10 20.23
C LYS A 207 12.42 -6.24 19.31
N GLU A 208 11.14 -6.35 19.01
CA GLU A 208 10.59 -7.37 18.13
C GLU A 208 11.20 -7.31 16.74
N TYR A 209 11.39 -6.11 16.19
CA TYR A 209 12.03 -5.94 14.88
C TYR A 209 13.52 -6.31 14.94
N PHE A 210 14.21 -5.95 16.04
CA PHE A 210 15.60 -6.31 16.25
C PHE A 210 15.78 -7.84 16.36
N ASP A 211 14.91 -8.51 17.11
CA ASP A 211 14.93 -9.96 17.32
C ASP A 211 14.65 -10.76 16.01
N MET A 212 14.14 -10.12 14.96
CA MET A 212 13.98 -10.76 13.65
C MET A 212 15.30 -10.97 12.88
N PHE A 213 16.40 -10.35 13.32
CA PHE A 213 17.69 -10.46 12.65
C PHE A 213 18.56 -11.50 13.37
N PRO A 214 18.85 -12.65 12.72
CA PRO A 214 19.73 -13.65 13.31
C PRO A 214 21.17 -13.17 13.34
N MET A 215 21.99 -13.81 14.16
CA MET A 215 23.44 -13.69 14.12
C MET A 215 23.99 -14.18 12.76
N ALA A 216 25.23 -13.81 12.45
CA ALA A 216 25.86 -14.18 11.17
C ALA A 216 25.96 -15.69 10.92
N ASP A 217 25.90 -16.50 11.96
CA ASP A 217 25.86 -17.96 11.91
C ASP A 217 24.44 -18.55 11.83
N GLY A 218 23.41 -17.68 11.79
CA GLY A 218 22.01 -18.07 11.72
C GLY A 218 21.35 -18.38 13.07
N THR A 219 22.07 -18.21 14.20
CA THR A 219 21.46 -18.34 15.52
C THR A 219 20.68 -17.09 15.92
N ASP A 220 19.71 -17.26 16.80
CA ASP A 220 18.97 -16.12 17.37
C ASP A 220 19.91 -15.25 18.20
N PHE A 221 19.60 -13.97 18.25
CA PHE A 221 20.30 -13.02 19.12
C PHE A 221 19.75 -13.14 20.56
N ASP A 222 20.60 -13.57 21.51
CA ASP A 222 20.29 -13.70 22.93
C ASP A 222 20.36 -12.36 23.69
#